data_5f76c12fadd342e486e7ee9bc824bd2d
#
_entry.id   5f76c12fadd342e486e7ee9bc824bd2d
#
_cell.length_a   1.000
_cell.length_b   1.000
_cell.length_c   1.000
_cell.angle_alpha   90.00
_cell.angle_beta   90.00
_cell.angle_gamma   90.00
#
_symmetry.space_group_name_H-M   'P 1'
#
loop_
_entity.id
_entity.type
_entity.pdbx_description
1 polymer ?
#
loop_
_entity_poly.entity_id
_entity_poly.type
_entity_poly.pdbx_seq_one_letter_code
_entity_poly.pdbx_strand_id
1 'polypeptide(L)'
;MNKFLSSIAAGALFSVAAISCQQPVPQGDYAINPDIRFQKNEGWGVSLCWWANMCGRYDEQHIDSLVEWLVSPEGLNYNIFRYNIGGGDDPNWRNCEEHHMGKGKGLRAEMEGFQDCRGGEYIWDRDQAQIRIMRMIKEKRPDAIFEAFSNSAPYWMTYSGCVGGNIKATDDNLRTDYYEDFAHYLVDVCSHIKEAYGIEFATLDPFNEPVTDYWPCSGSQEGCHFSVPAQIEFIKVLHPILKESGLKTVISASDETSVAQSTIDLRAYVDAGIIDMIGQWNTHTYQGNAEEKKELAQLVDSIGIHFWQSETGSGGQGIHGNLCMAQRLIEDVRCLKAAAWVDWQYVEQGSDQWSLVTCDSEWKEYFRHRNYYVRCHFSRFIPAGYSFVDCSDPNSLAAISADGKKLVYVTLNTASEAIDFTVNVPVNAKLTACYRTSDTLTIEPSDDIVTQRGLITVKMPALSIATMLFDLK
;
A
#
# COMPACT_ATOMS: atom_id res chain seq x y z
N MET A 1 64.54 83.40 -15.60
CA MET A 1 63.40 82.90 -16.37
C MET A 1 63.05 81.54 -15.77
N ASN A 2 62.03 81.57 -14.88
CA ASN A 2 61.64 80.43 -14.08
C ASN A 2 60.58 79.65 -14.75
N LYS A 3 60.66 78.37 -14.73
CA LYS A 3 59.53 77.44 -15.03
C LYS A 3 59.24 76.59 -13.80
N PHE A 4 58.03 76.77 -13.29
CA PHE A 4 57.43 76.01 -12.23
C PHE A 4 57.01 74.59 -12.83
N LEU A 5 57.39 73.56 -12.15
CA LEU A 5 56.87 72.24 -12.35
C LEU A 5 55.94 71.90 -11.19
N SER A 6 54.64 71.68 -11.48
CA SER A 6 53.66 71.19 -10.55
C SER A 6 53.62 69.67 -10.62
N SER A 7 53.84 69.02 -9.48
CA SER A 7 53.72 67.57 -9.33
C SER A 7 52.28 67.22 -8.95
N ILE A 8 51.61 66.42 -9.75
CA ILE A 8 50.30 65.80 -9.43
C ILE A 8 50.58 64.43 -8.82
N ALA A 9 50.26 64.21 -7.56
CA ALA A 9 50.27 62.92 -6.92
C ALA A 9 48.98 62.18 -7.21
N ALA A 10 49.02 61.11 -7.97
CA ALA A 10 47.91 60.22 -8.17
C ALA A 10 47.86 59.17 -7.03
N GLY A 11 46.84 59.27 -6.16
CA GLY A 11 46.56 58.27 -5.14
C GLY A 11 45.82 57.08 -5.76
N ALA A 12 46.48 55.92 -5.83
CA ALA A 12 45.86 54.65 -6.23
C ALA A 12 45.11 54.08 -5.01
N LEU A 13 43.78 54.08 -5.05
CA LEU A 13 42.94 53.32 -4.13
C LEU A 13 43.00 51.84 -4.54
N PHE A 14 43.68 51.02 -3.77
CA PHE A 14 43.57 49.55 -3.83
C PHE A 14 42.27 49.15 -3.12
N SER A 15 41.21 48.80 -3.86
CA SER A 15 40.06 48.08 -3.33
C SER A 15 40.47 46.61 -3.17
N VAL A 16 40.70 46.18 -1.93
CA VAL A 16 40.82 44.77 -1.58
C VAL A 16 39.46 44.15 -1.66
N ALA A 17 39.16 43.48 -2.77
CA ALA A 17 38.03 42.61 -2.87
C ALA A 17 38.29 41.39 -1.94
N ALA A 18 37.55 41.35 -0.81
CA ALA A 18 37.55 40.17 0.05
C ALA A 18 36.91 39.01 -0.73
N ILE A 19 37.73 38.17 -1.32
CA ILE A 19 37.29 36.86 -1.87
C ILE A 19 36.93 36.02 -0.66
N SER A 20 35.61 35.92 -0.39
CA SER A 20 35.07 34.97 0.55
C SER A 20 35.39 33.58 0.01
N CYS A 21 36.44 32.96 0.50
CA CYS A 21 36.68 31.53 0.30
C CYS A 21 35.59 30.77 1.05
N GLN A 22 34.45 30.56 0.43
CA GLN A 22 33.53 29.54 0.89
C GLN A 22 34.25 28.20 0.73
N GLN A 23 34.53 27.55 1.85
CA GLN A 23 35.07 26.20 1.81
C GLN A 23 34.05 25.30 1.11
N PRO A 24 34.49 24.38 0.23
CA PRO A 24 33.55 23.49 -0.47
C PRO A 24 32.72 22.70 0.54
N VAL A 25 31.45 22.48 0.21
CA VAL A 25 30.56 21.61 0.98
C VAL A 25 31.16 20.21 0.98
N PRO A 26 31.31 19.53 2.14
CA PRO A 26 31.76 18.16 2.18
C PRO A 26 30.85 17.28 1.31
N GLN A 27 31.42 16.36 0.56
CA GLN A 27 30.65 15.47 -0.30
C GLN A 27 30.31 14.19 0.47
N GLY A 28 29.01 13.87 0.58
CA GLY A 28 28.51 12.58 1.06
C GLY A 28 28.40 11.58 -0.08
N ASP A 29 28.15 10.33 0.28
CA ASP A 29 27.95 9.23 -0.68
C ASP A 29 26.68 9.43 -1.49
N TYR A 30 25.64 10.03 -0.85
CA TYR A 30 24.32 10.23 -1.43
C TYR A 30 23.85 11.69 -1.32
N ALA A 31 22.76 12.01 -2.05
CA ALA A 31 22.18 13.35 -2.06
C ALA A 31 20.65 13.29 -2.21
N ILE A 32 19.97 14.31 -1.66
CA ILE A 32 18.53 14.53 -1.83
C ILE A 32 18.32 15.77 -2.69
N ASN A 33 17.44 15.65 -3.69
CA ASN A 33 17.04 16.76 -4.55
C ASN A 33 15.53 17.02 -4.46
N PRO A 34 15.05 17.89 -3.57
CA PRO A 34 13.62 18.16 -3.39
C PRO A 34 12.98 18.95 -4.53
N ASP A 35 13.76 19.49 -5.47
CA ASP A 35 13.24 20.23 -6.62
C ASP A 35 12.69 19.28 -7.69
N ILE A 36 13.14 18.02 -7.70
CA ILE A 36 12.59 16.97 -8.57
C ILE A 36 11.52 16.21 -7.79
N ARG A 37 10.26 16.45 -8.15
CA ARG A 37 9.10 15.85 -7.50
C ARG A 37 8.47 14.77 -8.37
N PHE A 38 8.00 13.72 -7.72
CA PHE A 38 7.29 12.60 -8.30
C PHE A 38 5.83 12.59 -7.83
N GLN A 39 5.20 11.43 -7.79
CA GLN A 39 3.82 11.27 -7.38
C GLN A 39 3.57 11.77 -5.96
N LYS A 40 2.33 12.20 -5.74
CA LYS A 40 1.84 12.51 -4.41
C LYS A 40 1.43 11.21 -3.71
N ASN A 41 1.84 11.05 -2.46
CA ASN A 41 1.39 9.97 -1.60
C ASN A 41 -0.07 10.20 -1.19
N GLU A 42 -0.98 9.30 -1.55
CA GLU A 42 -2.38 9.30 -1.11
C GLU A 42 -2.55 8.55 0.20
N GLY A 43 -1.62 7.64 0.49
CA GLY A 43 -1.64 6.94 1.75
C GLY A 43 -0.97 5.58 1.73
N TRP A 44 -1.09 4.98 2.90
CA TRP A 44 -0.61 3.66 3.22
C TRP A 44 -1.79 2.86 3.74
N GLY A 45 -1.85 1.61 3.39
CA GLY A 45 -3.02 0.81 3.71
C GLY A 45 -2.73 -0.64 4.01
N VAL A 46 -3.83 -1.35 4.27
CA VAL A 46 -3.81 -2.78 4.48
C VAL A 46 -5.14 -3.41 4.09
N SER A 47 -5.10 -4.66 3.60
CA SER A 47 -6.30 -5.47 3.45
C SER A 47 -6.89 -5.84 4.82
N LEU A 48 -8.22 -5.87 4.92
CA LEU A 48 -8.95 -6.39 6.08
C LEU A 48 -9.00 -7.92 6.10
N CYS A 49 -8.71 -8.59 4.98
CA CYS A 49 -8.54 -10.04 4.93
C CYS A 49 -7.27 -10.47 5.70
N TRP A 50 -7.30 -11.49 6.50
CA TRP A 50 -8.44 -12.25 6.98
C TRP A 50 -8.67 -11.91 8.45
N TRP A 51 -7.78 -11.06 8.96
CA TRP A 51 -7.69 -10.71 10.38
C TRP A 51 -8.97 -10.05 10.91
N ALA A 52 -9.60 -9.21 10.09
CA ALA A 52 -10.81 -8.52 10.52
C ALA A 52 -11.97 -9.49 10.75
N ASN A 53 -12.09 -10.56 9.94
CA ASN A 53 -13.05 -11.64 10.18
C ASN A 53 -12.81 -12.33 11.54
N MET A 54 -11.56 -12.50 11.94
CA MET A 54 -11.22 -13.17 13.20
C MET A 54 -11.31 -12.21 14.40
N CYS A 55 -10.59 -11.09 14.34
CA CYS A 55 -10.51 -10.13 15.45
C CYS A 55 -11.86 -9.43 15.69
N GLY A 56 -12.60 -9.11 14.63
CA GLY A 56 -13.91 -8.45 14.73
C GLY A 56 -15.01 -9.29 15.37
N ARG A 57 -14.79 -10.55 15.67
CA ARG A 57 -15.70 -11.41 16.46
C ARG A 57 -15.71 -11.05 17.95
N TYR A 58 -14.68 -10.35 18.42
CA TYR A 58 -14.62 -9.83 19.78
C TYR A 58 -15.32 -8.48 19.90
N ASP A 59 -15.56 -8.04 21.14
CA ASP A 59 -16.15 -6.74 21.40
C ASP A 59 -15.17 -5.59 21.08
N GLU A 60 -15.71 -4.39 20.86
CA GLU A 60 -14.92 -3.21 20.48
C GLU A 60 -13.87 -2.85 21.53
N GLN A 61 -14.16 -3.02 22.83
CA GLN A 61 -13.20 -2.75 23.88
C GLN A 61 -11.96 -3.66 23.79
N HIS A 62 -12.16 -4.91 23.41
CA HIS A 62 -11.08 -5.88 23.25
C HIS A 62 -10.13 -5.51 22.10
N ILE A 63 -10.69 -5.09 20.98
CA ILE A 63 -9.94 -4.78 19.76
C ILE A 63 -9.57 -3.30 19.62
N ASP A 64 -9.94 -2.45 20.55
CA ASP A 64 -9.70 -1.00 20.48
C ASP A 64 -8.22 -0.64 20.28
N SER A 65 -7.34 -1.24 21.08
CA SER A 65 -5.90 -1.01 20.97
C SER A 65 -5.35 -1.46 19.60
N LEU A 66 -5.88 -2.54 19.04
CA LEU A 66 -5.48 -3.06 17.73
C LEU A 66 -5.79 -2.06 16.63
N VAL A 67 -7.01 -1.50 16.64
CA VAL A 67 -7.41 -0.48 15.68
C VAL A 67 -6.63 0.83 15.91
N GLU A 68 -6.40 1.22 17.18
CA GLU A 68 -5.60 2.40 17.52
C GLU A 68 -4.17 2.31 16.95
N TRP A 69 -3.49 1.18 17.11
CA TRP A 69 -2.14 0.98 16.54
C TRP A 69 -2.12 1.08 15.02
N LEU A 70 -3.22 0.73 14.37
CA LEU A 70 -3.34 0.76 12.91
C LEU A 70 -3.50 2.19 12.37
N VAL A 71 -4.37 2.99 12.99
CA VAL A 71 -4.82 4.26 12.41
C VAL A 71 -4.25 5.51 13.06
N SER A 72 -3.74 5.43 14.31
CA SER A 72 -3.28 6.63 15.03
C SER A 72 -1.99 7.19 14.43
N PRO A 73 -1.77 8.51 14.54
CA PRO A 73 -0.52 9.16 14.11
C PRO A 73 0.73 8.64 14.82
N GLU A 74 0.59 8.12 16.05
CA GLU A 74 1.66 7.48 16.83
C GLU A 74 1.85 6.02 16.50
N GLY A 75 0.89 5.41 15.76
CA GLY A 75 0.93 4.05 15.26
C GLY A 75 1.43 3.97 13.83
N LEU A 76 0.77 3.12 13.04
CA LEU A 76 1.04 3.00 11.60
C LEU A 76 0.53 4.19 10.78
N ASN A 77 -0.45 4.92 11.30
CA ASN A 77 -1.08 6.05 10.60
C ASN A 77 -1.65 5.66 9.23
N TYR A 78 -2.13 4.43 9.09
CA TYR A 78 -2.75 3.96 7.85
C TYR A 78 -4.09 4.62 7.62
N ASN A 79 -4.40 4.91 6.34
CA ASN A 79 -5.62 5.58 5.93
C ASN A 79 -6.35 4.90 4.77
N ILE A 80 -5.84 3.77 4.25
CA ILE A 80 -6.44 3.01 3.15
C ILE A 80 -6.72 1.59 3.62
N PHE A 81 -7.94 1.09 3.36
CA PHE A 81 -8.38 -0.23 3.83
C PHE A 81 -9.20 -0.93 2.76
N ARG A 82 -8.84 -2.19 2.47
CA ARG A 82 -9.52 -3.01 1.48
C ARG A 82 -10.47 -3.98 2.17
N TYR A 83 -11.76 -3.86 1.86
CA TYR A 83 -12.85 -4.67 2.40
C TYR A 83 -13.20 -5.77 1.40
N ASN A 84 -13.14 -7.04 1.81
CA ASN A 84 -13.54 -8.17 0.97
C ASN A 84 -15.05 -8.41 1.03
N ILE A 85 -15.73 -8.32 -0.11
CA ILE A 85 -17.10 -8.78 -0.27
C ILE A 85 -17.07 -10.30 -0.45
N GLY A 86 -17.42 -11.04 0.60
CA GLY A 86 -17.30 -12.49 0.64
C GLY A 86 -18.31 -13.22 -0.27
N GLY A 87 -17.89 -14.37 -0.75
CA GLY A 87 -18.69 -15.26 -1.59
C GLY A 87 -19.56 -16.25 -0.80
N GLY A 88 -19.36 -16.35 0.52
CA GLY A 88 -20.06 -17.30 1.37
C GLY A 88 -19.64 -18.76 1.15
N ASP A 89 -20.42 -19.66 1.70
CA ASP A 89 -20.20 -21.11 1.60
C ASP A 89 -21.50 -21.90 1.43
N ASP A 90 -21.43 -23.03 0.76
CA ASP A 90 -22.55 -23.97 0.72
C ASP A 90 -22.69 -24.66 2.09
N PRO A 91 -23.72 -24.35 2.90
CA PRO A 91 -23.87 -24.92 4.24
C PRO A 91 -24.04 -26.44 4.22
N ASN A 92 -24.32 -27.03 3.08
CA ASN A 92 -24.49 -28.48 2.93
C ASN A 92 -23.29 -29.19 2.30
N TRP A 93 -22.30 -28.46 1.81
CA TRP A 93 -21.07 -29.07 1.22
C TRP A 93 -21.31 -29.98 0.02
N ARG A 94 -22.38 -29.72 -0.73
CA ARG A 94 -22.86 -30.65 -1.76
C ARG A 94 -22.03 -30.60 -3.03
N ASN A 95 -21.46 -29.45 -3.32
CA ASN A 95 -20.86 -29.18 -4.63
C ASN A 95 -19.32 -29.17 -4.61
N CYS A 96 -18.71 -29.03 -3.44
CA CYS A 96 -17.27 -28.97 -3.31
C CYS A 96 -16.78 -29.71 -2.05
N GLU A 97 -16.47 -31.00 -2.17
CA GLU A 97 -15.96 -31.82 -1.04
C GLU A 97 -14.59 -31.36 -0.51
N GLU A 98 -13.81 -30.71 -1.33
CA GLU A 98 -12.47 -30.19 -1.01
C GLU A 98 -12.50 -28.71 -0.60
N HIS A 99 -13.69 -28.17 -0.38
CA HIS A 99 -13.87 -26.75 -0.06
C HIS A 99 -12.96 -26.29 1.08
N HIS A 100 -12.32 -25.12 0.91
CA HIS A 100 -11.35 -24.59 1.87
C HIS A 100 -11.99 -24.22 3.22
N MET A 101 -13.27 -23.86 3.22
CA MET A 101 -14.01 -23.46 4.42
C MET A 101 -14.48 -24.64 5.26
N GLY A 102 -14.25 -25.85 4.81
CA GLY A 102 -14.61 -27.00 5.55
C GLY A 102 -13.41 -27.87 5.96
N LYS A 103 -13.66 -29.06 6.41
CA LYS A 103 -12.63 -30.09 6.73
C LYS A 103 -11.41 -29.55 7.51
N GLY A 104 -11.63 -28.65 8.48
CA GLY A 104 -10.57 -28.16 9.37
C GLY A 104 -9.66 -27.08 8.79
N LYS A 105 -10.01 -26.42 7.71
CA LYS A 105 -9.29 -25.24 7.22
C LYS A 105 -9.44 -24.03 8.15
N GLY A 106 -10.46 -24.05 9.02
CA GLY A 106 -10.71 -23.03 10.04
C GLY A 106 -11.45 -21.80 9.52
N LEU A 107 -11.84 -20.94 10.46
CA LEU A 107 -12.68 -19.77 10.21
C LEU A 107 -11.93 -18.59 9.57
N ARG A 108 -10.62 -18.64 9.50
CA ARG A 108 -9.79 -17.48 9.14
C ARG A 108 -10.18 -16.85 7.80
N ALA A 109 -10.32 -17.67 6.76
CA ALA A 109 -10.67 -17.22 5.41
C ALA A 109 -12.12 -17.57 5.03
N GLU A 110 -12.96 -17.84 6.02
CA GLU A 110 -14.37 -18.18 5.87
C GLU A 110 -15.22 -16.92 5.87
N MET A 111 -15.25 -16.24 4.73
CA MET A 111 -16.00 -14.99 4.59
C MET A 111 -17.47 -15.26 4.33
N GLU A 112 -18.33 -14.55 5.03
CA GLU A 112 -19.77 -14.67 4.86
C GLU A 112 -20.24 -13.94 3.60
N GLY A 113 -21.02 -14.62 2.75
CA GLY A 113 -21.72 -13.98 1.64
C GLY A 113 -23.14 -13.53 2.07
N PHE A 114 -23.62 -12.46 1.49
CA PHE A 114 -24.91 -11.86 1.88
C PHE A 114 -26.15 -12.49 1.23
N GLN A 115 -25.97 -13.46 0.33
CA GLN A 115 -27.06 -14.11 -0.39
C GLN A 115 -26.72 -15.58 -0.69
N ASP A 116 -27.69 -16.47 -0.59
CA ASP A 116 -27.48 -17.93 -0.70
C ASP A 116 -27.95 -18.53 -2.02
N CYS A 117 -28.72 -17.80 -2.84
CA CYS A 117 -29.21 -18.28 -4.13
C CYS A 117 -29.74 -17.14 -4.99
N ARG A 118 -29.89 -17.40 -6.29
CA ARG A 118 -30.47 -16.45 -7.25
C ARG A 118 -31.87 -16.02 -6.84
N GLY A 119 -32.09 -14.69 -6.72
CA GLY A 119 -33.36 -14.10 -6.30
C GLY A 119 -33.69 -14.33 -4.84
N GLY A 120 -32.76 -14.86 -4.02
CA GLY A 120 -32.90 -14.94 -2.57
C GLY A 120 -32.83 -13.57 -1.92
N GLU A 121 -33.37 -13.46 -0.70
CA GLU A 121 -33.23 -12.23 0.08
C GLU A 121 -31.79 -12.03 0.56
N TYR A 122 -31.37 -10.77 0.69
CA TYR A 122 -30.10 -10.44 1.31
C TYR A 122 -30.14 -10.63 2.82
N ILE A 123 -29.10 -11.23 3.37
CA ILE A 123 -28.95 -11.48 4.82
C ILE A 123 -27.94 -10.49 5.38
N TRP A 124 -28.40 -9.27 5.64
CA TRP A 124 -27.54 -8.15 6.02
C TRP A 124 -26.90 -8.26 7.43
N ASP A 125 -27.33 -9.23 8.23
CA ASP A 125 -26.72 -9.52 9.54
C ASP A 125 -25.42 -10.33 9.43
N ARG A 126 -25.02 -10.72 8.24
CA ARG A 126 -23.73 -11.41 7.97
C ARG A 126 -22.56 -10.44 7.90
N ASP A 127 -21.36 -10.97 7.97
CA ASP A 127 -20.04 -10.29 7.93
C ASP A 127 -19.87 -9.17 8.96
N GLN A 128 -20.56 -9.27 10.09
CA GLN A 128 -20.51 -8.25 11.14
C GLN A 128 -19.13 -8.10 11.78
N ALA A 129 -18.26 -9.11 11.68
CA ALA A 129 -16.90 -9.05 12.19
C ALA A 129 -16.05 -8.04 11.39
N GLN A 130 -15.99 -8.17 10.08
CA GLN A 130 -15.24 -7.26 9.22
C GLN A 130 -15.85 -5.85 9.22
N ILE A 131 -17.18 -5.75 9.18
CA ILE A 131 -17.94 -4.49 9.26
C ILE A 131 -17.66 -3.76 10.57
N ARG A 132 -17.56 -4.45 11.70
CA ARG A 132 -17.21 -3.84 13.00
C ARG A 132 -15.83 -3.17 12.95
N ILE A 133 -14.82 -3.86 12.45
CA ILE A 133 -13.47 -3.30 12.29
C ILE A 133 -13.52 -2.06 11.38
N MET A 134 -14.20 -2.14 10.25
CA MET A 134 -14.31 -1.03 9.31
C MET A 134 -15.00 0.20 9.94
N ARG A 135 -16.05 0.00 10.74
CA ARG A 135 -16.72 1.08 11.49
C ARG A 135 -15.80 1.71 12.52
N MET A 136 -15.09 0.92 13.31
CA MET A 136 -14.13 1.43 14.29
C MET A 136 -13.00 2.22 13.63
N ILE A 137 -12.50 1.75 12.49
CA ILE A 137 -11.53 2.49 11.68
C ILE A 137 -12.15 3.85 11.26
N LYS A 138 -13.36 3.84 10.72
CA LYS A 138 -14.04 5.08 10.27
C LYS A 138 -14.28 6.06 11.40
N GLU A 139 -14.60 5.58 12.58
CA GLU A 139 -14.78 6.42 13.77
C GLU A 139 -13.46 7.08 14.21
N LYS A 140 -12.38 6.31 14.33
CA LYS A 140 -11.07 6.81 14.76
C LYS A 140 -10.34 7.60 13.66
N ARG A 141 -10.63 7.30 12.39
CA ARG A 141 -10.04 7.94 11.22
C ARG A 141 -11.13 8.34 10.19
N PRO A 142 -11.79 9.47 10.38
CA PRO A 142 -12.90 9.90 9.52
C PRO A 142 -12.53 10.11 8.04
N ASP A 143 -11.25 10.39 7.75
CA ASP A 143 -10.68 10.54 6.41
C ASP A 143 -10.20 9.23 5.79
N ALA A 144 -10.46 8.08 6.44
CA ALA A 144 -10.12 6.77 5.90
C ALA A 144 -10.78 6.53 4.53
N ILE A 145 -9.99 5.99 3.60
CA ILE A 145 -10.40 5.58 2.26
C ILE A 145 -10.63 4.07 2.32
N PHE A 146 -11.79 3.64 1.86
CA PHE A 146 -12.12 2.23 1.76
C PHE A 146 -12.26 1.83 0.29
N GLU A 147 -11.62 0.73 -0.09
CA GLU A 147 -11.84 0.01 -1.33
C GLU A 147 -12.64 -1.25 -1.02
N ALA A 148 -13.69 -1.53 -1.77
CA ALA A 148 -14.32 -2.84 -1.79
C ALA A 148 -13.63 -3.70 -2.85
N PHE A 149 -13.40 -4.98 -2.56
CA PHE A 149 -12.91 -5.93 -3.56
C PHE A 149 -13.56 -7.30 -3.33
N SER A 150 -13.43 -8.20 -4.27
CA SER A 150 -13.96 -9.56 -4.14
C SER A 150 -12.92 -10.60 -4.52
N ASN A 151 -12.58 -11.49 -3.58
CA ASN A 151 -11.74 -12.65 -3.88
C ASN A 151 -12.48 -13.70 -4.72
N SER A 152 -13.80 -13.82 -4.56
CA SER A 152 -14.61 -14.78 -5.30
C SER A 152 -16.07 -14.33 -5.37
N ALA A 153 -16.71 -14.60 -6.49
CA ALA A 153 -18.16 -14.55 -6.58
C ALA A 153 -18.81 -15.52 -5.59
N PRO A 154 -20.06 -15.29 -5.14
CA PRO A 154 -20.82 -16.22 -4.32
C PRO A 154 -20.79 -17.66 -4.87
N TYR A 155 -20.61 -18.65 -3.96
CA TYR A 155 -20.44 -20.05 -4.32
C TYR A 155 -21.50 -20.57 -5.31
N TRP A 156 -22.74 -20.10 -5.17
CA TRP A 156 -23.86 -20.53 -6.03
C TRP A 156 -23.84 -19.93 -7.44
N MET A 157 -22.96 -18.93 -7.69
CA MET A 157 -22.71 -18.34 -9.01
C MET A 157 -21.54 -19.00 -9.74
N THR A 158 -20.80 -19.89 -9.07
CA THR A 158 -19.56 -20.47 -9.61
C THR A 158 -19.80 -21.80 -10.31
N TYR A 159 -18.92 -22.17 -11.24
CA TYR A 159 -18.97 -23.47 -11.91
C TYR A 159 -18.66 -24.62 -10.95
N SER A 160 -17.74 -24.42 -10.01
CA SER A 160 -17.37 -25.44 -9.01
C SER A 160 -18.38 -25.56 -7.87
N GLY A 161 -19.21 -24.55 -7.64
CA GLY A 161 -20.03 -24.41 -6.44
C GLY A 161 -19.21 -24.04 -5.20
N CYS A 162 -18.00 -23.48 -5.38
CA CYS A 162 -17.02 -23.28 -4.35
C CYS A 162 -16.35 -21.89 -4.52
N VAL A 163 -16.12 -21.19 -3.42
CA VAL A 163 -15.44 -19.88 -3.44
C VAL A 163 -13.91 -19.98 -3.43
N GLY A 164 -13.33 -21.16 -3.28
CA GLY A 164 -11.87 -21.36 -3.34
C GLY A 164 -11.31 -21.33 -4.76
N GLY A 165 -12.17 -21.45 -5.77
CA GLY A 165 -11.80 -21.47 -7.18
C GLY A 165 -12.46 -22.60 -7.96
N ASN A 166 -12.00 -22.85 -9.20
CA ASN A 166 -12.51 -23.94 -10.02
C ASN A 166 -11.77 -25.25 -9.71
N ILE A 167 -12.30 -26.39 -10.20
CA ILE A 167 -11.64 -27.71 -10.10
C ILE A 167 -10.24 -27.63 -10.73
N LYS A 168 -10.14 -27.03 -11.90
CA LYS A 168 -8.86 -26.68 -12.52
C LYS A 168 -8.63 -25.18 -12.31
N ALA A 169 -7.58 -24.84 -11.59
CA ALA A 169 -7.28 -23.47 -11.13
C ALA A 169 -7.15 -22.43 -12.26
N THR A 170 -6.89 -22.87 -13.50
CA THR A 170 -6.78 -22.02 -14.69
C THR A 170 -8.09 -21.84 -15.47
N ASP A 171 -9.18 -22.42 -15.01
CA ASP A 171 -10.49 -22.26 -15.65
C ASP A 171 -11.30 -21.19 -14.91
N ASP A 172 -11.98 -20.31 -15.65
CA ASP A 172 -12.86 -19.29 -15.09
C ASP A 172 -13.91 -19.92 -14.18
N ASN A 173 -14.12 -19.36 -13.01
CA ASN A 173 -15.05 -19.97 -12.03
C ASN A 173 -16.40 -19.29 -11.98
N LEU A 174 -16.51 -17.99 -12.28
CA LEU A 174 -17.81 -17.33 -12.39
C LEU A 174 -18.54 -17.79 -13.65
N ARG A 175 -19.76 -18.28 -13.50
CA ARG A 175 -20.62 -18.68 -14.61
C ARG A 175 -21.09 -17.44 -15.38
N THR A 176 -20.99 -17.49 -16.69
CA THR A 176 -21.34 -16.34 -17.56
C THR A 176 -22.82 -15.94 -17.48
N ASP A 177 -23.73 -16.89 -17.18
CA ASP A 177 -25.15 -16.63 -16.96
C ASP A 177 -25.46 -15.96 -15.60
N TYR A 178 -24.42 -15.69 -14.78
CA TYR A 178 -24.49 -14.97 -13.51
C TYR A 178 -23.73 -13.64 -13.50
N TYR A 179 -23.23 -13.16 -14.62
CA TYR A 179 -22.50 -11.89 -14.67
C TYR A 179 -23.34 -10.71 -14.16
N GLU A 180 -24.60 -10.63 -14.57
CA GLU A 180 -25.52 -9.58 -14.10
C GLU A 180 -25.85 -9.74 -12.61
N ASP A 181 -26.10 -10.96 -12.13
CA ASP A 181 -26.37 -11.24 -10.72
C ASP A 181 -25.16 -10.88 -9.84
N PHE A 182 -23.94 -11.19 -10.28
CA PHE A 182 -22.73 -10.85 -9.52
C PHE A 182 -22.47 -9.35 -9.51
N ALA A 183 -22.69 -8.67 -10.63
CA ALA A 183 -22.58 -7.22 -10.68
C ALA A 183 -23.58 -6.53 -9.73
N HIS A 184 -24.84 -6.97 -9.70
CA HIS A 184 -25.82 -6.50 -8.73
C HIS A 184 -25.43 -6.82 -7.29
N TYR A 185 -24.96 -8.05 -7.01
CA TYR A 185 -24.50 -8.44 -5.68
C TYR A 185 -23.42 -7.48 -5.14
N LEU A 186 -22.39 -7.18 -5.93
CA LEU A 186 -21.32 -6.27 -5.54
C LEU A 186 -21.85 -4.85 -5.28
N VAL A 187 -22.68 -4.34 -6.17
CA VAL A 187 -23.24 -2.98 -6.08
C VAL A 187 -24.22 -2.84 -4.93
N ASP A 188 -25.07 -3.86 -4.70
CA ASP A 188 -26.04 -3.87 -3.61
C ASP A 188 -25.34 -3.92 -2.25
N VAL A 189 -24.27 -4.71 -2.10
CA VAL A 189 -23.46 -4.72 -0.88
C VAL A 189 -22.81 -3.35 -0.64
N CYS A 190 -22.23 -2.73 -1.65
CA CYS A 190 -21.65 -1.37 -1.52
C CYS A 190 -22.73 -0.34 -1.12
N SER A 191 -23.91 -0.43 -1.72
CA SER A 191 -25.05 0.45 -1.42
C SER A 191 -25.53 0.26 0.02
N HIS A 192 -25.70 -0.99 0.45
CA HIS A 192 -26.09 -1.31 1.82
C HIS A 192 -25.10 -0.79 2.86
N ILE A 193 -23.80 -1.02 2.66
CA ILE A 193 -22.75 -0.54 3.57
C ILE A 193 -22.79 0.99 3.68
N LYS A 194 -22.99 1.69 2.57
CA LYS A 194 -23.17 3.16 2.58
C LYS A 194 -24.41 3.58 3.35
N GLU A 195 -25.56 2.95 3.09
CA GLU A 195 -26.83 3.31 3.71
C GLU A 195 -26.86 2.99 5.22
N ALA A 196 -26.40 1.80 5.60
CA ALA A 196 -26.46 1.32 6.97
C ALA A 196 -25.37 1.94 7.87
N TYR A 197 -24.18 2.18 7.35
CA TYR A 197 -23.00 2.56 8.14
C TYR A 197 -22.35 3.88 7.73
N GLY A 198 -22.85 4.55 6.67
CA GLY A 198 -22.30 5.82 6.20
C GLY A 198 -20.90 5.70 5.58
N ILE A 199 -20.49 4.51 5.17
CA ILE A 199 -19.18 4.23 4.56
C ILE A 199 -19.39 4.00 3.06
N GLU A 200 -18.96 4.95 2.25
CA GLU A 200 -18.94 4.83 0.79
C GLU A 200 -17.56 4.40 0.33
N PHE A 201 -17.47 3.33 -0.42
CA PHE A 201 -16.21 2.87 -0.99
C PHE A 201 -15.75 3.82 -2.10
N ALA A 202 -14.45 4.14 -2.11
CA ALA A 202 -13.85 4.94 -3.18
C ALA A 202 -13.81 4.15 -4.49
N THR A 203 -13.46 2.88 -4.38
CA THR A 203 -13.34 1.95 -5.52
C THR A 203 -13.99 0.61 -5.22
N LEU A 204 -14.34 -0.11 -6.28
CA LEU A 204 -14.81 -1.49 -6.26
C LEU A 204 -13.98 -2.28 -7.27
N ASP A 205 -13.15 -3.22 -6.76
CA ASP A 205 -12.41 -4.18 -7.57
C ASP A 205 -13.16 -5.53 -7.60
N PRO A 206 -13.72 -5.95 -8.72
CA PRO A 206 -14.47 -7.20 -8.80
C PRO A 206 -13.58 -8.45 -8.85
N PHE A 207 -12.27 -8.26 -8.87
CA PHE A 207 -11.27 -9.32 -9.06
C PHE A 207 -10.25 -9.30 -7.92
N ASN A 208 -9.54 -10.41 -7.76
CA ASN A 208 -8.30 -10.51 -7.00
C ASN A 208 -7.43 -11.60 -7.60
N GLU A 209 -6.25 -11.23 -8.11
CA GLU A 209 -5.28 -12.13 -8.74
C GLU A 209 -5.92 -13.04 -9.79
N PRO A 210 -6.68 -12.47 -10.74
CA PRO A 210 -7.60 -13.25 -11.58
C PRO A 210 -6.91 -14.18 -12.58
N VAL A 211 -5.74 -13.81 -13.12
CA VAL A 211 -5.01 -14.66 -14.10
C VAL A 211 -3.90 -15.46 -13.40
N THR A 212 -4.27 -16.30 -12.45
CA THR A 212 -3.34 -17.16 -11.72
C THR A 212 -3.73 -18.62 -11.82
N ASP A 213 -2.82 -19.54 -11.50
CA ASP A 213 -3.02 -20.98 -11.57
C ASP A 213 -3.10 -21.65 -10.19
N TYR A 214 -3.28 -20.87 -9.13
CA TYR A 214 -3.27 -21.35 -7.74
C TYR A 214 -4.58 -21.14 -6.98
N TRP A 215 -5.70 -20.94 -7.69
CA TRP A 215 -7.06 -20.91 -7.10
C TRP A 215 -7.84 -22.18 -7.45
N PRO A 216 -7.48 -23.38 -6.90
CA PRO A 216 -8.32 -24.56 -7.02
C PRO A 216 -9.42 -24.54 -5.97
N CYS A 217 -10.52 -25.26 -6.22
CA CYS A 217 -11.62 -25.40 -5.26
C CYS A 217 -11.19 -26.02 -3.92
N SER A 218 -10.07 -26.73 -3.88
CA SER A 218 -9.46 -27.27 -2.66
C SER A 218 -8.51 -26.29 -1.96
N GLY A 219 -8.48 -25.02 -2.35
CA GLY A 219 -7.65 -23.98 -1.77
C GLY A 219 -7.90 -23.73 -0.28
N SER A 220 -7.11 -22.85 0.31
CA SER A 220 -7.19 -22.50 1.75
C SER A 220 -7.80 -21.14 2.02
N GLN A 221 -8.29 -20.47 0.97
CA GLN A 221 -8.92 -19.16 1.00
C GLN A 221 -9.80 -18.96 -0.23
N GLU A 222 -10.63 -17.92 -0.24
CA GLU A 222 -11.36 -17.51 -1.43
C GLU A 222 -10.41 -17.15 -2.56
N GLY A 223 -10.82 -17.46 -3.80
CA GLY A 223 -10.13 -17.14 -5.03
C GLY A 223 -10.97 -17.47 -6.25
N CYS A 224 -10.82 -16.74 -7.32
CA CYS A 224 -11.60 -16.95 -8.54
C CYS A 224 -10.79 -16.55 -9.76
N HIS A 225 -10.53 -17.53 -10.63
CA HIS A 225 -9.90 -17.25 -11.91
C HIS A 225 -10.87 -16.55 -12.84
N PHE A 226 -10.38 -15.48 -13.49
CA PHE A 226 -11.03 -14.80 -14.62
C PHE A 226 -9.97 -14.61 -15.71
N SER A 227 -10.14 -15.22 -16.85
CA SER A 227 -9.34 -14.90 -18.01
C SER A 227 -9.53 -13.44 -18.42
N VAL A 228 -8.52 -12.83 -19.05
CA VAL A 228 -8.62 -11.41 -19.49
C VAL A 228 -9.87 -11.12 -20.32
N PRO A 229 -10.29 -11.99 -21.27
CA PRO A 229 -11.58 -11.82 -21.94
C PRO A 229 -12.78 -11.83 -20.99
N ALA A 230 -12.79 -12.71 -19.97
CA ALA A 230 -13.87 -12.77 -19.01
C ALA A 230 -13.93 -11.51 -18.14
N GLN A 231 -12.78 -10.98 -17.71
CA GLN A 231 -12.68 -9.69 -17.02
C GLN A 231 -13.31 -8.56 -17.86
N ILE A 232 -12.94 -8.45 -19.14
CA ILE A 232 -13.44 -7.43 -20.06
C ILE A 232 -14.96 -7.51 -20.20
N GLU A 233 -15.50 -8.70 -20.41
CA GLU A 233 -16.96 -8.88 -20.54
C GLU A 233 -17.70 -8.58 -19.23
N PHE A 234 -17.13 -8.97 -18.09
CA PHE A 234 -17.73 -8.66 -16.80
C PHE A 234 -17.74 -7.15 -16.50
N ILE A 235 -16.65 -6.44 -16.77
CA ILE A 235 -16.58 -4.97 -16.61
C ILE A 235 -17.67 -4.25 -17.44
N LYS A 236 -17.94 -4.71 -18.67
CA LYS A 236 -19.03 -4.15 -19.51
C LYS A 236 -20.40 -4.33 -18.87
N VAL A 237 -20.61 -5.39 -18.05
CA VAL A 237 -21.83 -5.61 -17.30
C VAL A 237 -21.87 -4.79 -16.02
N LEU A 238 -20.79 -4.77 -15.25
CA LEU A 238 -20.70 -4.09 -13.97
C LEU A 238 -20.81 -2.55 -14.10
N HIS A 239 -20.13 -1.97 -15.10
CA HIS A 239 -20.03 -0.52 -15.21
C HIS A 239 -21.39 0.20 -15.31
N PRO A 240 -22.35 -0.17 -16.16
CA PRO A 240 -23.66 0.48 -16.21
C PRO A 240 -24.45 0.29 -14.90
N ILE A 241 -24.41 -0.90 -14.27
CA ILE A 241 -25.11 -1.18 -13.01
C ILE A 241 -24.57 -0.29 -11.89
N LEU A 242 -23.24 -0.21 -11.74
CA LEU A 242 -22.62 0.67 -10.76
C LEU A 242 -22.96 2.15 -11.02
N LYS A 243 -22.95 2.58 -12.28
CA LYS A 243 -23.29 3.96 -12.65
C LYS A 243 -24.75 4.30 -12.33
N GLU A 244 -25.68 3.37 -12.53
CA GLU A 244 -27.12 3.55 -12.24
C GLU A 244 -27.42 3.56 -10.75
N SER A 245 -26.58 2.95 -9.91
CA SER A 245 -26.76 2.90 -8.45
C SER A 245 -26.68 4.27 -7.76
N GLY A 246 -26.05 5.27 -8.40
CA GLY A 246 -25.81 6.59 -7.83
C GLY A 246 -24.71 6.63 -6.76
N LEU A 247 -23.94 5.57 -6.59
CA LEU A 247 -22.72 5.57 -5.80
C LEU A 247 -21.64 6.43 -6.49
N LYS A 248 -20.75 7.02 -5.69
CA LYS A 248 -19.54 7.71 -6.20
C LYS A 248 -18.39 6.75 -6.45
N THR A 249 -18.56 5.52 -6.04
CA THR A 249 -17.61 4.43 -6.22
C THR A 249 -17.27 4.26 -7.70
N VAL A 250 -16.01 4.12 -8.04
CA VAL A 250 -15.55 3.80 -9.39
C VAL A 250 -15.00 2.37 -9.44
N ILE A 251 -14.94 1.78 -10.62
CA ILE A 251 -14.34 0.45 -10.77
C ILE A 251 -12.83 0.58 -10.69
N SER A 252 -12.19 -0.24 -9.85
CA SER A 252 -10.76 -0.55 -9.92
C SER A 252 -10.55 -1.92 -10.57
N ALA A 253 -9.39 -2.13 -11.18
CA ALA A 253 -8.95 -3.38 -11.81
C ALA A 253 -7.42 -3.31 -12.09
N SER A 254 -6.72 -4.40 -12.36
CA SER A 254 -7.17 -5.78 -12.39
C SER A 254 -6.74 -6.58 -11.15
N ASP A 255 -5.97 -5.99 -10.27
CA ASP A 255 -5.50 -6.59 -9.01
C ASP A 255 -4.65 -7.86 -9.23
N GLU A 256 -3.88 -7.86 -10.32
CA GLU A 256 -3.03 -9.00 -10.68
C GLU A 256 -1.85 -9.18 -9.72
N THR A 257 -1.52 -10.43 -9.41
CA THR A 257 -0.40 -10.78 -8.52
C THR A 257 0.96 -10.33 -9.04
N SER A 258 1.10 -10.21 -10.37
CA SER A 258 2.33 -9.93 -11.11
C SER A 258 2.21 -8.63 -11.90
N VAL A 259 3.23 -7.77 -11.76
CA VAL A 259 3.33 -6.52 -12.52
C VAL A 259 3.35 -6.75 -14.03
N ALA A 260 4.00 -7.84 -14.48
CA ALA A 260 4.04 -8.20 -15.90
C ALA A 260 2.65 -8.57 -16.42
N GLN A 261 1.87 -9.38 -15.66
CA GLN A 261 0.50 -9.72 -16.04
C GLN A 261 -0.41 -8.48 -16.01
N SER A 262 -0.29 -7.64 -15.00
CA SER A 262 -1.00 -6.36 -14.90
C SER A 262 -0.78 -5.46 -16.12
N THR A 263 0.45 -5.45 -16.67
CA THR A 263 0.75 -4.71 -17.92
C THR A 263 0.04 -5.32 -19.12
N ILE A 264 -0.05 -6.65 -19.20
CA ILE A 264 -0.77 -7.35 -20.28
C ILE A 264 -2.27 -7.02 -20.21
N ASP A 265 -2.86 -7.09 -19.02
CA ASP A 265 -4.28 -6.83 -18.81
C ASP A 265 -4.63 -5.38 -19.16
N LEU A 266 -3.83 -4.42 -18.70
CA LEU A 266 -4.05 -3.00 -18.99
C LEU A 266 -4.04 -2.73 -20.52
N ARG A 267 -3.09 -3.33 -21.26
CA ARG A 267 -3.06 -3.24 -22.73
C ARG A 267 -4.32 -3.84 -23.34
N ALA A 268 -4.75 -5.02 -22.86
CA ALA A 268 -5.94 -5.66 -23.37
C ALA A 268 -7.22 -4.85 -23.10
N TYR A 269 -7.32 -4.19 -21.94
CA TYR A 269 -8.45 -3.29 -21.64
C TYR A 269 -8.47 -2.05 -22.54
N VAL A 270 -7.30 -1.49 -22.83
CA VAL A 270 -7.16 -0.39 -23.82
C VAL A 270 -7.60 -0.86 -25.21
N ASP A 271 -7.09 -2.01 -25.66
CA ASP A 271 -7.40 -2.57 -27.00
C ASP A 271 -8.88 -2.93 -27.13
N ALA A 272 -9.52 -3.36 -26.06
CA ALA A 272 -10.95 -3.64 -26.01
C ALA A 272 -11.85 -2.37 -25.90
N GLY A 273 -11.24 -1.20 -25.71
CA GLY A 273 -11.95 0.07 -25.59
C GLY A 273 -12.77 0.23 -24.32
N ILE A 274 -12.40 -0.47 -23.21
CA ILE A 274 -13.11 -0.39 -21.91
C ILE A 274 -12.39 0.45 -20.87
N ILE A 275 -11.24 1.02 -21.20
CA ILE A 275 -10.42 1.75 -20.22
C ILE A 275 -11.17 2.92 -19.57
N ASP A 276 -12.06 3.59 -20.29
CA ASP A 276 -12.89 4.68 -19.76
C ASP A 276 -13.95 4.20 -18.74
N MET A 277 -14.14 2.88 -18.59
CA MET A 277 -14.99 2.29 -17.56
C MET A 277 -14.25 2.08 -16.24
N ILE A 278 -12.93 2.20 -16.25
CA ILE A 278 -12.04 1.99 -15.10
C ILE A 278 -11.62 3.34 -14.53
N GLY A 279 -11.90 3.56 -13.26
CA GLY A 279 -11.51 4.79 -12.56
C GLY A 279 -10.13 4.70 -11.88
N GLN A 280 -9.66 3.50 -11.59
CA GLN A 280 -8.39 3.24 -10.93
C GLN A 280 -7.77 1.94 -11.43
N TRP A 281 -6.47 1.95 -11.72
CA TRP A 281 -5.73 0.73 -11.97
C TRP A 281 -5.06 0.24 -10.69
N ASN A 282 -5.24 -1.03 -10.36
CA ASN A 282 -4.65 -1.72 -9.22
C ASN A 282 -3.66 -2.79 -9.69
N THR A 283 -2.58 -2.98 -8.95
CA THR A 283 -1.66 -4.10 -9.15
C THR A 283 -1.06 -4.55 -7.83
N HIS A 284 -0.86 -5.87 -7.69
CA HIS A 284 0.00 -6.41 -6.64
C HIS A 284 1.46 -6.39 -7.08
N THR A 285 2.37 -6.51 -6.12
CA THR A 285 3.81 -6.56 -6.37
C THR A 285 4.49 -7.77 -5.73
N TYR A 286 3.79 -8.91 -5.67
CA TYR A 286 4.41 -10.17 -5.27
C TYR A 286 5.48 -10.61 -6.24
N GLN A 287 5.27 -10.34 -7.53
CA GLN A 287 6.20 -10.59 -8.62
C GLN A 287 6.37 -9.34 -9.48
N GLY A 288 7.60 -9.14 -9.95
CA GLY A 288 7.95 -8.03 -10.83
C GLY A 288 9.30 -7.42 -10.45
N ASN A 289 10.12 -7.20 -11.46
CA ASN A 289 11.40 -6.51 -11.33
C ASN A 289 11.25 -5.00 -11.60
N ALA A 290 12.31 -4.23 -11.37
CA ALA A 290 12.30 -2.77 -11.52
C ALA A 290 11.96 -2.30 -12.95
N GLU A 291 12.33 -3.04 -13.99
CA GLU A 291 12.03 -2.67 -15.38
C GLU A 291 10.55 -2.91 -15.71
N GLU A 292 9.97 -4.03 -15.29
CA GLU A 292 8.54 -4.31 -15.42
C GLU A 292 7.69 -3.26 -14.69
N LYS A 293 8.11 -2.85 -13.48
CA LYS A 293 7.45 -1.77 -12.72
C LYS A 293 7.49 -0.44 -13.46
N LYS A 294 8.63 -0.09 -14.07
CA LYS A 294 8.75 1.14 -14.89
C LYS A 294 7.91 1.07 -16.16
N GLU A 295 7.84 -0.11 -16.80
CA GLU A 295 7.01 -0.30 -17.99
C GLU A 295 5.53 -0.07 -17.67
N LEU A 296 5.02 -0.68 -16.60
CA LEU A 296 3.64 -0.47 -16.15
C LEU A 296 3.40 1.00 -15.79
N ALA A 297 4.31 1.63 -15.04
CA ALA A 297 4.20 3.04 -14.67
C ALA A 297 4.11 3.97 -15.90
N GLN A 298 4.93 3.71 -16.94
CA GLN A 298 4.90 4.48 -18.19
C GLN A 298 3.58 4.28 -18.95
N LEU A 299 3.05 3.06 -18.96
CA LEU A 299 1.77 2.77 -19.60
C LEU A 299 0.62 3.48 -18.88
N VAL A 300 0.57 3.37 -17.55
CA VAL A 300 -0.42 4.06 -16.69
C VAL A 300 -0.36 5.58 -16.89
N ASP A 301 0.84 6.17 -16.90
CA ASP A 301 1.04 7.61 -17.12
C ASP A 301 0.58 8.04 -18.51
N SER A 302 0.85 7.23 -19.55
CA SER A 302 0.43 7.51 -20.92
C SER A 302 -1.08 7.50 -21.11
N ILE A 303 -1.80 6.70 -20.31
CA ILE A 303 -3.26 6.62 -20.30
C ILE A 303 -3.84 7.73 -19.41
N GLY A 304 -3.13 8.13 -18.37
CA GLY A 304 -3.58 9.10 -17.36
C GLY A 304 -4.59 8.53 -16.37
N ILE A 305 -4.54 7.22 -16.11
CA ILE A 305 -5.41 6.55 -15.13
C ILE A 305 -4.81 6.64 -13.73
N HIS A 306 -5.68 6.76 -12.71
CA HIS A 306 -5.29 6.70 -11.32
C HIS A 306 -4.71 5.33 -10.96
N PHE A 307 -3.67 5.26 -10.10
CA PHE A 307 -2.90 4.04 -9.94
C PHE A 307 -2.48 3.75 -8.50
N TRP A 308 -2.80 2.55 -8.02
CA TRP A 308 -2.34 2.03 -6.72
C TRP A 308 -1.53 0.74 -6.86
N GLN A 309 -0.56 0.59 -5.97
CA GLN A 309 -0.09 -0.72 -5.57
C GLN A 309 -1.05 -1.17 -4.45
N SER A 310 -1.92 -2.12 -4.78
CA SER A 310 -3.08 -2.49 -3.98
C SER A 310 -2.81 -3.63 -3.01
N GLU A 311 -1.75 -4.42 -3.23
CA GLU A 311 -1.39 -5.49 -2.33
C GLU A 311 0.03 -6.01 -2.52
N THR A 312 0.71 -6.31 -1.43
CA THR A 312 1.91 -7.17 -1.38
C THR A 312 2.20 -7.60 0.04
N GLY A 313 2.98 -8.63 0.20
CA GLY A 313 3.36 -9.15 1.51
C GLY A 313 4.58 -10.06 1.45
N SER A 314 5.00 -10.52 2.63
CA SER A 314 6.09 -11.46 2.85
C SER A 314 7.46 -11.10 2.26
N GLY A 315 8.31 -10.55 3.11
CA GLY A 315 9.75 -10.42 2.84
C GLY A 315 10.59 -11.49 3.54
N GLY A 316 9.94 -12.41 4.26
CA GLY A 316 10.57 -13.36 5.16
C GLY A 316 10.47 -12.96 6.63
N GLN A 317 11.02 -13.77 7.52
CA GLN A 317 10.95 -13.58 8.97
C GLN A 317 12.06 -12.69 9.52
N GLY A 318 11.80 -12.06 10.65
CA GLY A 318 12.75 -11.27 11.41
C GLY A 318 13.22 -10.00 10.70
N ILE A 319 14.19 -9.30 11.27
CA ILE A 319 14.63 -7.99 10.76
C ILE A 319 15.13 -8.06 9.30
N HIS A 320 15.80 -9.12 8.90
CA HIS A 320 16.27 -9.27 7.52
C HIS A 320 15.08 -9.34 6.55
N GLY A 321 14.08 -10.19 6.82
CA GLY A 321 12.88 -10.28 6.00
C GLY A 321 12.08 -8.97 6.00
N ASN A 322 11.99 -8.30 7.15
CA ASN A 322 11.31 -7.00 7.26
C ASN A 322 11.99 -5.91 6.43
N LEU A 323 13.33 -5.91 6.35
CA LEU A 323 14.10 -5.00 5.49
C LEU A 323 13.97 -5.35 4.01
N CYS A 324 13.87 -6.64 3.64
CA CYS A 324 13.54 -7.04 2.26
C CYS A 324 12.20 -6.46 1.81
N MET A 325 11.19 -6.46 2.69
CA MET A 325 9.91 -5.81 2.40
C MET A 325 10.02 -4.28 2.32
N ALA A 326 10.80 -3.66 3.20
CA ALA A 326 11.06 -2.23 3.12
C ALA A 326 11.75 -1.85 1.81
N GLN A 327 12.69 -2.68 1.33
CA GLN A 327 13.35 -2.50 0.04
C GLN A 327 12.37 -2.64 -1.14
N ARG A 328 11.45 -3.62 -1.10
CA ARG A 328 10.37 -3.75 -2.08
C ARG A 328 9.48 -2.51 -2.10
N LEU A 329 9.04 -2.02 -0.93
CA LEU A 329 8.27 -0.78 -0.80
C LEU A 329 8.99 0.41 -1.45
N ILE A 330 10.30 0.58 -1.15
CA ILE A 330 11.12 1.63 -1.75
C ILE A 330 11.16 1.50 -3.27
N GLU A 331 11.36 0.29 -3.78
CA GLU A 331 11.39 0.02 -5.22
C GLU A 331 10.02 0.28 -5.87
N ASP A 332 8.93 -0.16 -5.25
CA ASP A 332 7.56 0.09 -5.73
C ASP A 332 7.30 1.59 -5.84
N VAL A 333 7.55 2.36 -4.80
CA VAL A 333 7.36 3.81 -4.81
C VAL A 333 8.21 4.49 -5.88
N ARG A 334 9.46 4.06 -6.06
CA ARG A 334 10.42 4.69 -7.00
C ARG A 334 10.18 4.28 -8.46
N CYS A 335 9.85 3.02 -8.71
CA CYS A 335 9.77 2.46 -10.06
C CYS A 335 8.33 2.39 -10.57
N LEU A 336 7.39 1.93 -9.74
CA LEU A 336 5.99 1.80 -10.10
C LEU A 336 5.26 3.16 -10.04
N LYS A 337 5.71 4.07 -9.16
CA LYS A 337 5.14 5.41 -8.96
C LYS A 337 3.65 5.41 -8.62
N ALA A 338 3.17 4.35 -7.99
CA ALA A 338 1.80 4.28 -7.50
C ALA A 338 1.54 5.37 -6.44
N ALA A 339 0.34 5.92 -6.42
CA ALA A 339 -0.06 6.96 -5.49
C ALA A 339 -0.29 6.43 -4.07
N ALA A 340 -0.62 5.15 -3.94
CA ALA A 340 -0.79 4.45 -2.67
C ALA A 340 -0.04 3.13 -2.65
N TRP A 341 0.26 2.67 -1.43
CA TRP A 341 0.89 1.37 -1.21
C TRP A 341 0.18 0.63 -0.06
N VAL A 342 -0.23 -0.63 -0.31
CA VAL A 342 -1.10 -1.40 0.57
C VAL A 342 -0.45 -2.74 0.93
N ASP A 343 -0.35 -3.01 2.24
CA ASP A 343 0.09 -4.30 2.77
C ASP A 343 -1.01 -5.38 2.58
N TRP A 344 -0.61 -6.64 2.44
CA TRP A 344 -1.56 -7.75 2.39
C TRP A 344 -2.36 -7.84 3.68
N GLN A 345 -1.71 -8.02 4.85
CA GLN A 345 -2.48 -8.11 6.09
C GLN A 345 -1.77 -7.58 7.33
N TYR A 346 -2.63 -7.16 8.28
CA TYR A 346 -2.20 -6.52 9.51
C TYR A 346 -1.89 -7.52 10.61
N VAL A 347 -2.78 -8.49 10.86
CA VAL A 347 -2.64 -9.47 11.94
C VAL A 347 -2.61 -10.89 11.39
N GLU A 348 -1.73 -11.74 11.90
CA GLU A 348 -1.69 -13.17 11.62
C GLU A 348 -1.17 -13.96 12.82
N GLN A 349 -1.52 -15.23 12.88
CA GLN A 349 -0.98 -16.14 13.89
C GLN A 349 0.46 -16.54 13.59
N GLY A 350 1.27 -16.63 14.61
CA GLY A 350 2.57 -17.30 14.58
C GLY A 350 3.73 -16.42 14.20
N SER A 351 3.95 -16.05 12.94
CA SER A 351 5.16 -15.37 12.50
C SER A 351 4.92 -14.01 11.88
N ASP A 352 5.93 -13.14 11.93
CA ASP A 352 5.94 -11.83 11.30
C ASP A 352 6.20 -11.85 9.78
N GLN A 353 6.21 -13.03 9.19
CA GLN A 353 6.47 -13.17 7.76
C GLN A 353 5.37 -12.49 6.92
N TRP A 354 4.10 -12.67 7.31
CA TRP A 354 2.94 -12.20 6.57
C TRP A 354 2.16 -11.09 7.26
N SER A 355 2.62 -10.60 8.43
CA SER A 355 1.86 -9.64 9.21
C SER A 355 2.75 -8.59 9.88
N LEU A 356 2.12 -7.53 10.37
CA LEU A 356 2.74 -6.46 11.14
C LEU A 356 2.56 -6.70 12.65
N VAL A 357 1.47 -7.38 13.00
CA VAL A 357 1.09 -7.78 14.35
C VAL A 357 0.83 -9.28 14.35
N THR A 358 1.35 -10.00 15.32
CA THR A 358 0.95 -11.40 15.52
C THR A 358 -0.03 -11.52 16.67
N CYS A 359 -0.76 -12.62 16.70
CA CYS A 359 -1.69 -12.94 17.76
C CYS A 359 -1.49 -14.38 18.27
N ASP A 360 -2.07 -14.66 19.40
CA ASP A 360 -2.18 -16.02 19.95
C ASP A 360 -3.13 -16.90 19.13
N SER A 361 -3.24 -18.18 19.50
CA SER A 361 -4.10 -19.14 18.79
C SER A 361 -5.60 -18.83 18.87
N GLU A 362 -6.01 -18.00 19.82
CA GLU A 362 -7.40 -17.58 19.98
C GLU A 362 -7.71 -16.20 19.40
N TRP A 363 -6.73 -15.52 18.79
CA TRP A 363 -6.84 -14.17 18.25
C TRP A 363 -7.23 -13.12 19.31
N LYS A 364 -6.76 -13.30 20.54
CA LYS A 364 -7.09 -12.43 21.69
C LYS A 364 -5.93 -11.57 22.17
N GLU A 365 -4.70 -12.09 22.10
CA GLU A 365 -3.52 -11.35 22.52
C GLU A 365 -2.73 -10.91 21.30
N TYR A 366 -2.35 -9.63 21.23
CA TYR A 366 -1.74 -9.01 20.06
C TYR A 366 -0.34 -8.49 20.37
N PHE A 367 0.61 -8.76 19.46
CA PHE A 367 2.02 -8.43 19.63
C PHE A 367 2.56 -7.73 18.39
N ARG A 368 3.00 -6.47 18.53
CA ARG A 368 3.66 -5.73 17.47
C ARG A 368 5.06 -6.26 17.24
N HIS A 369 5.35 -6.73 16.03
CA HIS A 369 6.68 -7.21 15.64
C HIS A 369 7.57 -6.12 15.04
N ARG A 370 8.81 -6.46 14.73
CA ARG A 370 9.73 -5.54 14.04
C ARG A 370 9.16 -5.02 12.74
N ASN A 371 8.44 -5.86 11.99
CA ASN A 371 7.77 -5.48 10.76
C ASN A 371 6.84 -4.27 10.95
N TYR A 372 6.06 -4.23 12.03
CA TYR A 372 5.23 -3.09 12.40
C TYR A 372 6.06 -1.80 12.50
N TYR A 373 7.17 -1.82 13.23
CA TYR A 373 8.01 -0.65 13.44
C TYR A 373 8.77 -0.25 12.18
N VAL A 374 9.18 -1.20 11.34
CA VAL A 374 9.77 -0.93 10.02
C VAL A 374 8.76 -0.20 9.13
N ARG A 375 7.48 -0.60 9.12
CA ARG A 375 6.43 0.11 8.37
C ARG A 375 6.18 1.51 8.88
N CYS A 376 6.23 1.74 10.20
CA CYS A 376 6.09 3.07 10.78
C CYS A 376 7.12 4.09 10.21
N HIS A 377 8.31 3.65 9.81
CA HIS A 377 9.30 4.55 9.21
C HIS A 377 8.80 5.21 7.91
N PHE A 378 7.92 4.55 7.19
CA PHE A 378 7.28 5.11 6.00
C PHE A 378 5.95 5.80 6.36
N SER A 379 4.99 5.07 6.85
CA SER A 379 3.61 5.52 6.97
C SER A 379 3.38 6.60 8.02
N ARG A 380 4.07 6.52 9.15
CA ARG A 380 3.98 7.51 10.22
C ARG A 380 4.67 8.82 9.85
N PHE A 381 5.83 8.74 9.18
CA PHE A 381 6.65 9.92 8.90
C PHE A 381 6.43 10.51 7.51
N ILE A 382 5.88 9.75 6.56
CA ILE A 382 5.46 10.21 5.23
C ILE A 382 3.94 10.04 5.11
N PRO A 383 3.13 10.84 5.80
CA PRO A 383 1.67 10.71 5.74
C PRO A 383 1.12 11.09 4.36
N ALA A 384 -0.17 10.79 4.13
CA ALA A 384 -0.89 11.23 2.95
C ALA A 384 -0.71 12.74 2.71
N GLY A 385 -0.59 13.13 1.44
CA GLY A 385 -0.39 14.51 1.04
C GLY A 385 1.06 14.93 0.80
N TYR A 386 2.05 14.14 1.22
CA TYR A 386 3.45 14.36 0.86
C TYR A 386 3.70 14.00 -0.61
N SER A 387 4.69 14.63 -1.23
CA SER A 387 5.19 14.24 -2.56
C SER A 387 6.55 13.59 -2.41
N PHE A 388 6.76 12.46 -3.09
CA PHE A 388 8.08 11.86 -3.17
C PHE A 388 9.00 12.75 -4.00
N VAL A 389 10.29 12.79 -3.61
CA VAL A 389 11.31 13.60 -4.27
C VAL A 389 12.53 12.75 -4.60
N ASP A 390 13.38 13.26 -5.48
CA ASP A 390 14.57 12.54 -5.90
C ASP A 390 15.60 12.38 -4.79
N CYS A 391 16.18 11.20 -4.71
CA CYS A 391 17.34 10.87 -3.88
C CYS A 391 18.21 9.82 -4.57
N SER A 392 19.52 9.96 -4.45
CA SER A 392 20.47 9.13 -5.21
C SER A 392 20.70 7.73 -4.63
N ASP A 393 20.42 7.50 -3.33
CA ASP A 393 20.52 6.17 -2.72
C ASP A 393 19.36 5.27 -3.17
N PRO A 394 19.63 4.10 -3.79
CA PRO A 394 18.60 3.17 -4.23
C PRO A 394 17.81 2.51 -3.08
N ASN A 395 18.37 2.48 -1.88
CA ASN A 395 17.76 1.92 -0.67
C ASN A 395 17.04 2.98 0.19
N SER A 396 16.68 4.10 -0.41
CA SER A 396 16.09 5.23 0.30
C SER A 396 14.86 5.80 -0.38
N LEU A 397 14.02 6.45 0.43
CA LEU A 397 12.95 7.33 -0.02
C LEU A 397 13.11 8.72 0.60
N ALA A 398 12.83 9.74 -0.19
CA ALA A 398 12.70 11.11 0.28
C ALA A 398 11.30 11.64 -0.08
N ALA A 399 10.72 12.41 0.82
CA ALA A 399 9.40 13.02 0.61
C ALA A 399 9.31 14.40 1.24
N ILE A 400 8.57 15.30 0.58
CA ILE A 400 8.37 16.69 1.03
C ILE A 400 6.89 16.94 1.31
N SER A 401 6.60 17.66 2.40
CA SER A 401 5.23 18.06 2.76
C SER A 401 4.59 18.94 1.67
N ALA A 402 3.26 18.97 1.64
CA ALA A 402 2.51 19.78 0.67
C ALA A 402 2.85 21.28 0.72
N ASP A 403 3.15 21.81 1.90
CA ASP A 403 3.57 23.22 2.10
C ASP A 403 5.06 23.46 1.84
N GLY A 404 5.82 22.40 1.51
CA GLY A 404 7.25 22.46 1.22
C GLY A 404 8.17 22.71 2.42
N LYS A 405 7.64 22.64 3.66
CA LYS A 405 8.40 23.01 4.87
C LYS A 405 9.02 21.84 5.61
N LYS A 406 8.59 20.62 5.34
CA LYS A 406 9.09 19.40 5.97
C LYS A 406 9.68 18.49 4.90
N LEU A 407 10.86 17.95 5.15
CA LEU A 407 11.49 16.93 4.33
C LEU A 407 11.72 15.71 5.21
N VAL A 408 11.37 14.54 4.71
CA VAL A 408 11.57 13.24 5.34
C VAL A 408 12.50 12.43 4.46
N TYR A 409 13.46 11.76 5.08
CA TYR A 409 14.35 10.84 4.41
C TYR A 409 14.42 9.52 5.17
N VAL A 410 14.06 8.45 4.49
CA VAL A 410 14.09 7.07 5.03
C VAL A 410 15.17 6.30 4.30
N THR A 411 16.04 5.59 5.01
CA THR A 411 17.14 4.80 4.41
C THR A 411 17.35 3.48 5.13
N LEU A 412 17.86 2.48 4.42
CA LEU A 412 18.14 1.15 4.92
C LEU A 412 19.64 0.88 4.99
N ASN A 413 20.08 0.24 6.07
CA ASN A 413 21.33 -0.52 6.11
C ASN A 413 20.99 -2.01 6.04
N THR A 414 21.17 -2.64 4.89
CA THR A 414 20.94 -4.07 4.67
C THR A 414 22.18 -4.93 4.96
N ALA A 415 23.30 -4.31 5.30
CA ALA A 415 24.53 -5.02 5.63
C ALA A 415 24.48 -5.62 7.04
N SER A 416 25.23 -6.70 7.25
CA SER A 416 25.42 -7.33 8.56
C SER A 416 26.35 -6.58 9.52
N GLU A 417 26.82 -5.39 9.11
CA GLU A 417 27.73 -4.54 9.87
C GLU A 417 27.13 -3.13 10.02
N ALA A 418 27.52 -2.44 11.10
CA ALA A 418 27.18 -1.04 11.27
C ALA A 418 27.96 -0.18 10.28
N ILE A 419 27.31 0.86 9.75
CA ILE A 419 27.91 1.79 8.79
C ILE A 419 27.75 3.25 9.25
N ASP A 420 28.66 4.09 8.81
CA ASP A 420 28.49 5.54 8.86
C ASP A 420 27.84 5.98 7.53
N PHE A 421 26.54 6.17 7.55
CA PHE A 421 25.77 6.58 6.38
C PHE A 421 25.88 8.08 6.17
N THR A 422 26.23 8.52 4.95
CA THR A 422 26.41 9.94 4.63
C THR A 422 25.47 10.40 3.51
N VAL A 423 24.80 11.53 3.74
CA VAL A 423 23.90 12.12 2.75
C VAL A 423 24.01 13.65 2.72
N ASN A 424 24.09 14.22 1.53
CA ASN A 424 23.96 15.64 1.30
C ASN A 424 22.47 16.03 1.27
N VAL A 425 22.13 17.01 2.10
CA VAL A 425 20.77 17.58 2.19
C VAL A 425 20.78 19.03 1.69
N PRO A 426 19.61 19.57 1.30
CA PRO A 426 19.52 21.00 0.93
C PRO A 426 20.12 21.91 2.00
N VAL A 427 20.79 22.98 1.59
CA VAL A 427 21.51 23.91 2.50
C VAL A 427 20.57 24.56 3.53
N ASN A 428 19.29 24.73 3.16
CA ASN A 428 18.25 25.28 4.04
C ASN A 428 17.56 24.21 4.91
N ALA A 429 17.95 22.92 4.80
CA ALA A 429 17.39 21.86 5.61
C ALA A 429 18.06 21.83 6.99
N LYS A 430 17.23 21.84 8.04
CA LYS A 430 17.66 21.67 9.42
C LYS A 430 17.13 20.34 9.95
N LEU A 431 18.03 19.44 10.31
CA LEU A 431 17.67 18.18 10.97
C LEU A 431 16.97 18.48 12.32
N THR A 432 15.81 17.88 12.51
CA THR A 432 14.98 18.02 13.73
C THR A 432 14.89 16.75 14.55
N ALA A 433 14.93 15.59 13.91
CA ALA A 433 14.94 14.28 14.57
C ALA A 433 15.51 13.21 13.65
N CYS A 434 15.98 12.13 14.27
CA CYS A 434 16.30 10.88 13.58
C CYS A 434 15.84 9.70 14.45
N TYR A 435 15.22 8.72 13.82
CA TYR A 435 14.75 7.50 14.47
C TYR A 435 15.32 6.27 13.79
N ARG A 436 15.57 5.22 14.56
CA ARG A 436 16.15 3.96 14.06
C ARG A 436 15.35 2.76 14.55
N THR A 437 15.21 1.77 13.67
CA THR A 437 14.75 0.42 14.02
C THR A 437 15.78 -0.60 13.56
N SER A 438 16.08 -1.57 14.41
CA SER A 438 16.97 -2.70 14.12
C SER A 438 16.47 -3.94 14.85
N ASP A 439 17.25 -5.00 14.91
CA ASP A 439 16.90 -6.18 15.69
C ASP A 439 16.67 -5.86 17.19
N THR A 440 17.32 -4.83 17.72
CA THR A 440 17.24 -4.42 19.14
C THR A 440 16.56 -3.08 19.39
N LEU A 441 16.32 -2.27 18.35
CA LEU A 441 15.74 -0.93 18.46
C LEU A 441 14.34 -0.89 17.83
N THR A 442 13.43 -0.07 18.37
CA THR A 442 12.04 0.12 17.87
C THR A 442 11.68 1.60 17.82
N ILE A 443 11.94 2.26 16.68
CA ILE A 443 11.71 3.72 16.51
C ILE A 443 12.43 4.52 17.61
N GLU A 444 13.64 4.12 17.94
CA GLU A 444 14.43 4.80 18.95
C GLU A 444 15.04 6.08 18.38
N PRO A 445 14.99 7.22 19.12
CA PRO A 445 15.68 8.43 18.71
C PRO A 445 17.19 8.19 18.68
N SER A 446 17.86 8.85 17.73
CA SER A 446 19.32 8.77 17.57
C SER A 446 19.96 10.12 17.80
N ASP A 447 20.94 10.17 18.71
CA ASP A 447 21.81 11.30 18.92
C ASP A 447 23.18 11.12 18.21
N ASP A 448 23.44 9.95 17.63
CA ASP A 448 24.67 9.61 16.91
C ASP A 448 24.67 10.22 15.50
N ILE A 449 24.57 11.55 15.42
CA ILE A 449 24.43 12.28 14.17
C ILE A 449 25.41 13.45 14.14
N VAL A 450 26.17 13.54 13.08
CA VAL A 450 27.04 14.68 12.79
C VAL A 450 26.47 15.48 11.63
N THR A 451 26.25 16.77 11.85
CA THR A 451 25.82 17.70 10.79
C THR A 451 26.94 18.68 10.48
N GLN A 452 27.38 18.71 9.23
CA GLN A 452 28.44 19.63 8.78
C GLN A 452 28.11 20.23 7.42
N ARG A 453 27.64 21.48 7.38
CA ARG A 453 27.43 22.25 6.13
C ARG A 453 26.63 21.51 5.04
N GLY A 454 25.47 20.96 5.41
CA GLY A 454 24.60 20.23 4.48
C GLY A 454 25.00 18.78 4.26
N LEU A 455 26.04 18.27 4.93
CA LEU A 455 26.34 16.86 5.05
C LEU A 455 25.79 16.33 6.38
N ILE A 456 25.02 15.28 6.33
CA ILE A 456 24.55 14.49 7.48
C ILE A 456 25.32 13.18 7.49
N THR A 457 25.87 12.82 8.65
CA THR A 457 26.43 11.48 8.91
C THR A 457 25.66 10.85 10.05
N VAL A 458 25.10 9.67 9.81
CA VAL A 458 24.33 8.89 10.80
C VAL A 458 24.98 7.52 10.95
N LYS A 459 25.25 7.12 12.19
CA LYS A 459 25.68 5.76 12.49
C LYS A 459 24.47 4.83 12.47
N MET A 460 24.39 3.98 11.45
CA MET A 460 23.34 2.99 11.29
C MET A 460 23.81 1.62 11.81
N PRO A 461 23.08 0.98 12.73
CA PRO A 461 23.35 -0.40 13.11
C PRO A 461 23.31 -1.36 11.92
N ALA A 462 23.88 -2.54 12.08
CA ALA A 462 23.66 -3.63 11.14
C ALA A 462 22.16 -3.91 10.99
N LEU A 463 21.73 -4.26 9.79
CA LEU A 463 20.32 -4.61 9.49
C LEU A 463 19.33 -3.63 10.15
N SER A 464 19.30 -2.40 9.66
CA SER A 464 18.51 -1.33 10.26
C SER A 464 17.85 -0.42 9.23
N ILE A 465 16.83 0.29 9.70
CA ILE A 465 16.19 1.40 8.97
C ILE A 465 16.32 2.66 9.81
N ALA A 466 16.55 3.79 9.14
CA ALA A 466 16.58 5.10 9.77
C ALA A 466 15.66 6.08 9.05
N THR A 467 14.99 6.94 9.83
CA THR A 467 14.22 8.09 9.31
C THR A 467 14.78 9.37 9.87
N MET A 468 15.11 10.29 8.99
CA MET A 468 15.58 11.64 9.29
C MET A 468 14.50 12.66 8.93
N LEU A 469 14.20 13.56 9.85
CA LEU A 469 13.19 14.62 9.69
C LEU A 469 13.89 15.98 9.62
N PHE A 470 13.48 16.80 8.67
CA PHE A 470 14.05 18.12 8.46
C PHE A 470 12.97 19.21 8.36
N ASP A 471 13.28 20.36 8.91
CA ASP A 471 12.60 21.62 8.59
C ASP A 471 13.33 22.30 7.44
N LEU A 472 12.60 22.73 6.42
CA LEU A 472 13.10 23.56 5.32
C LEU A 472 12.77 25.02 5.59
N LYS A 473 13.78 25.92 5.46
CA LYS A 473 13.65 27.37 5.71
C LYS A 473 13.47 28.16 4.41
#